data_8c9e010841a67aac38ef2025ea4a481b
#
_entry.id   8c9e010841a67aac38ef2025ea4a481b
#
_cell.length_a   1.000
_cell.length_b   1.000
_cell.length_c   1.000
_cell.angle_alpha   90.00
_cell.angle_beta   90.00
_cell.angle_gamma   90.00
#
_symmetry.space_group_name_H-M   'P 1'
#
loop_
_entity.id
_entity.type
_entity.pdbx_description
1 polymer ?
#
loop_
_entity_poly.entity_id
_entity_poly.type
_entity_poly.pdbx_seq_one_letter_code
_entity_poly.pdbx_strand_id
1 'polypeptide(L)'
;MLKIKDFIFQEDWGDRRSCFMFFKADQEESASWAVDIGFKPGDFEGNEISPSICINPIDTDKSTVKELVGTTFSVKTVEESEEREDFFYIYENEPLIEYRIEVLDIAEAKAHIKCNGVLILDGYAEPWIEEKFEIDSWIPVIESVQDWDKLAL
;
A
#
# COMPACT_ATOMS: atom_id res chain seq x y z
N MET A 1 -3.65 2.22 9.96
CA MET A 1 -4.76 1.33 10.34
C MET A 1 -5.42 0.79 9.07
N LEU A 2 -5.66 -0.50 9.05
CA LEU A 2 -6.47 -1.17 8.03
C LEU A 2 -7.79 -1.60 8.65
N LYS A 3 -8.88 -1.39 7.96
CA LYS A 3 -10.21 -1.86 8.36
C LYS A 3 -10.79 -2.73 7.25
N ILE A 4 -11.17 -3.96 7.60
CA ILE A 4 -11.91 -4.89 6.73
C ILE A 4 -13.12 -5.35 7.53
N LYS A 5 -14.34 -5.06 7.07
CA LYS A 5 -15.56 -5.20 7.88
C LYS A 5 -15.39 -4.42 9.19
N ASP A 6 -15.56 -5.07 10.34
CA ASP A 6 -15.35 -4.47 11.66
C ASP A 6 -13.99 -4.79 12.27
N PHE A 7 -13.14 -5.51 11.53
CA PHE A 7 -11.81 -5.92 11.99
C PHE A 7 -10.78 -4.87 11.66
N ILE A 8 -9.95 -4.51 12.66
CA ILE A 8 -8.97 -3.44 12.56
C ILE A 8 -7.56 -3.99 12.79
N PHE A 9 -6.62 -3.60 11.93
CA PHE A 9 -5.22 -4.00 11.98
C PHE A 9 -4.33 -2.77 11.99
N GLN A 10 -3.28 -2.80 12.82
CA GLN A 10 -2.31 -1.71 12.89
C GLN A 10 -1.15 -1.98 11.93
N GLU A 11 -0.63 -0.92 11.31
CA GLU A 11 0.54 -1.01 10.46
C GLU A 11 1.75 -1.50 11.26
N ASP A 12 2.59 -2.31 10.62
CA ASP A 12 3.82 -2.84 11.18
C ASP A 12 5.01 -2.17 10.49
N TRP A 13 5.77 -1.39 11.25
CA TRP A 13 6.96 -0.70 10.75
C TRP A 13 8.25 -1.52 10.95
N GLY A 14 8.17 -2.63 11.71
CA GLY A 14 9.34 -3.47 11.98
C GLY A 14 9.80 -4.23 10.74
N ASP A 15 11.08 -4.57 10.70
CA ASP A 15 11.67 -5.38 9.62
C ASP A 15 11.38 -4.89 8.21
N ARG A 16 11.28 -3.57 8.02
CA ARG A 16 11.01 -2.94 6.71
C ARG A 16 9.68 -3.36 6.08
N ARG A 17 8.71 -3.72 6.90
CA ARG A 17 7.42 -4.23 6.42
C ARG A 17 6.51 -3.16 5.83
N SER A 18 6.72 -1.89 6.20
CA SER A 18 5.91 -0.79 5.70
C SER A 18 6.79 0.35 5.24
N CYS A 19 6.57 0.81 4.02
CA CYS A 19 7.32 1.94 3.48
C CYS A 19 6.57 2.62 2.33
N PHE A 20 6.81 3.92 2.22
CA PHE A 20 6.46 4.74 1.07
C PHE A 20 7.74 5.02 0.30
N MET A 21 7.84 4.53 -0.92
CA MET A 21 9.06 4.62 -1.71
C MET A 21 8.92 5.70 -2.78
N PHE A 22 9.91 6.58 -2.86
CA PHE A 22 10.00 7.59 -3.91
C PHE A 22 11.30 7.40 -4.66
N PHE A 23 11.21 7.18 -5.97
CA PHE A 23 12.35 6.89 -6.82
C PHE A 23 12.49 7.96 -7.89
N LYS A 24 13.66 8.59 -7.92
CA LYS A 24 14.02 9.50 -9.00
C LYS A 24 15.46 9.22 -9.40
N ALA A 25 15.68 8.84 -10.66
CA ALA A 25 17.03 8.68 -11.18
C ALA A 25 17.63 10.05 -11.46
N ASP A 26 18.94 10.23 -11.19
CA ASP A 26 19.64 11.52 -11.26
C ASP A 26 19.54 12.22 -12.60
N GLN A 27 19.24 11.51 -13.69
CA GLN A 27 19.18 12.05 -15.04
C GLN A 27 17.79 11.95 -15.67
N GLU A 28 16.78 11.54 -14.92
CA GLU A 28 15.42 11.42 -15.42
C GLU A 28 14.55 12.59 -14.96
N GLU A 29 13.71 13.08 -15.87
CA GLU A 29 12.73 14.12 -15.55
C GLU A 29 11.53 13.54 -14.80
N SER A 30 11.30 12.23 -14.91
CA SER A 30 10.20 11.54 -14.26
C SER A 30 10.66 10.79 -13.03
N ALA A 31 9.75 10.68 -12.08
CA ALA A 31 9.93 9.90 -10.87
C ALA A 31 8.79 8.90 -10.73
N SER A 32 8.87 8.03 -9.75
CA SER A 32 7.78 7.12 -9.39
C SER A 32 7.69 6.95 -7.88
N TRP A 33 6.52 6.55 -7.42
CA TRP A 33 6.30 6.24 -6.00
C TRP A 33 5.54 4.93 -5.87
N ALA A 34 5.81 4.23 -4.79
CA ALA A 34 5.23 2.92 -4.53
C ALA A 34 4.94 2.78 -3.03
N VAL A 35 4.06 1.85 -2.69
CA VAL A 35 3.63 1.65 -1.30
C VAL A 35 3.63 0.17 -0.97
N ASP A 36 4.30 -0.18 0.14
CA ASP A 36 4.18 -1.48 0.78
C ASP A 36 3.74 -1.24 2.21
N ILE A 37 2.65 -1.89 2.63
CA ILE A 37 2.23 -1.83 4.02
C ILE A 37 1.95 -3.24 4.51
N GLY A 38 2.73 -3.68 5.53
CA GLY A 38 2.43 -4.87 6.31
C GLY A 38 1.69 -4.47 7.58
N PHE A 39 0.74 -5.27 7.99
CA PHE A 39 -0.02 -5.04 9.21
C PHE A 39 0.33 -6.11 10.25
N LYS A 40 0.27 -5.73 11.53
CA LYS A 40 0.51 -6.65 12.63
C LYS A 40 -0.54 -7.76 12.64
N PRO A 41 -0.18 -8.97 13.09
CA PRO A 41 -1.15 -10.05 13.21
C PRO A 41 -2.35 -9.66 14.03
N GLY A 42 -3.53 -10.10 13.59
CA GLY A 42 -4.78 -9.86 14.27
C GLY A 42 -5.86 -10.85 13.86
N ASP A 43 -6.95 -10.84 14.60
CA ASP A 43 -8.07 -11.73 14.32
C ASP A 43 -8.92 -11.22 13.15
N PHE A 44 -9.27 -12.15 12.27
CA PHE A 44 -10.24 -11.94 11.21
C PHE A 44 -11.15 -13.16 11.13
N GLU A 45 -12.40 -13.00 11.54
CA GLU A 45 -13.42 -14.08 11.51
C GLU A 45 -12.95 -15.38 12.18
N GLY A 46 -12.22 -15.26 13.30
CA GLY A 46 -11.73 -16.39 14.05
C GLY A 46 -10.37 -16.94 13.62
N ASN A 47 -9.76 -16.34 12.58
CA ASN A 47 -8.43 -16.70 12.11
C ASN A 47 -7.44 -15.58 12.39
N GLU A 48 -6.24 -15.95 12.80
CA GLU A 48 -5.15 -14.98 12.90
C GLU A 48 -4.55 -14.77 11.52
N ILE A 49 -4.54 -13.52 11.04
CA ILE A 49 -3.98 -13.15 9.75
C ILE A 49 -2.98 -12.00 9.91
N SER A 50 -2.06 -11.87 8.95
CA SER A 50 -1.12 -10.75 8.85
C SER A 50 -1.27 -10.12 7.48
N PRO A 51 -2.26 -9.21 7.29
CA PRO A 51 -2.54 -8.64 5.98
C PRO A 51 -1.40 -7.76 5.48
N SER A 52 -1.27 -7.65 4.16
CA SER A 52 -0.37 -6.67 3.55
C SER A 52 -0.90 -6.22 2.19
N ILE A 53 -0.52 -5.03 1.79
CA ILE A 53 -0.82 -4.48 0.47
C ILE A 53 0.47 -4.05 -0.22
N CYS A 54 0.56 -4.32 -1.51
CA CYS A 54 1.65 -3.86 -2.35
C CYS A 54 1.07 -3.10 -3.55
N ILE A 55 1.44 -1.85 -3.68
CA ILE A 55 1.11 -1.02 -4.83
C ILE A 55 2.41 -0.67 -5.53
N ASN A 56 2.58 -1.21 -6.72
CA ASN A 56 3.78 -1.06 -7.53
C ASN A 56 3.93 0.37 -8.09
N PRO A 57 5.11 0.74 -8.60
CA PRO A 57 5.40 2.12 -8.94
C PRO A 57 4.37 2.81 -9.81
N ILE A 58 4.02 4.01 -9.39
CA ILE A 58 3.12 4.94 -10.07
C ILE A 58 3.97 6.10 -10.57
N ASP A 59 3.93 6.36 -11.87
CA ASP A 59 4.70 7.44 -12.46
C ASP A 59 4.17 8.80 -12.03
N THR A 60 5.08 9.75 -11.82
CA THR A 60 4.74 11.13 -11.47
C THR A 60 5.71 12.12 -12.12
N ASP A 61 5.22 13.31 -12.38
CA ASP A 61 6.02 14.44 -12.86
C ASP A 61 6.59 15.28 -11.69
N LYS A 62 6.28 14.92 -10.46
CA LYS A 62 6.79 15.61 -9.28
C LYS A 62 8.26 15.32 -9.04
N SER A 63 8.99 16.32 -8.57
CA SER A 63 10.43 16.23 -8.36
C SER A 63 10.82 15.82 -6.95
N THR A 64 9.93 16.03 -5.98
CA THR A 64 10.19 15.73 -4.57
C THR A 64 9.01 14.96 -3.97
N VAL A 65 9.29 14.22 -2.91
CA VAL A 65 8.25 13.47 -2.21
C VAL A 65 7.19 14.41 -1.63
N LYS A 66 7.59 15.57 -1.14
CA LYS A 66 6.66 16.52 -0.54
C LYS A 66 5.66 17.09 -1.54
N GLU A 67 6.03 17.20 -2.80
CA GLU A 67 5.14 17.63 -3.87
C GLU A 67 4.03 16.63 -4.18
N LEU A 68 4.16 15.38 -3.69
CA LEU A 68 3.14 14.35 -3.87
C LEU A 68 1.89 14.58 -3.01
N VAL A 69 1.95 15.46 -2.01
CA VAL A 69 0.78 15.77 -1.18
C VAL A 69 -0.37 16.23 -2.06
N GLY A 70 -1.54 15.60 -1.90
CA GLY A 70 -2.72 15.83 -2.73
C GLY A 70 -2.82 14.95 -3.98
N THR A 71 -1.77 14.16 -4.27
CA THR A 71 -1.79 13.23 -5.40
C THR A 71 -2.74 12.07 -5.12
N THR A 72 -3.50 11.69 -6.15
CA THR A 72 -4.39 10.53 -6.10
C THR A 72 -4.09 9.60 -7.27
N PHE A 73 -4.33 8.32 -7.06
CA PHE A 73 -4.22 7.31 -8.12
C PHE A 73 -5.33 6.28 -7.93
N SER A 74 -5.91 5.83 -9.04
CA SER A 74 -7.01 4.85 -9.00
C SER A 74 -6.79 3.75 -10.01
N VAL A 75 -7.13 2.53 -9.60
CA VAL A 75 -7.26 1.35 -10.46
C VAL A 75 -8.71 0.92 -10.40
N LYS A 76 -9.33 0.70 -11.54
CA LYS A 76 -10.77 0.45 -11.64
C LYS A 76 -11.16 -0.97 -11.97
N THR A 77 -10.20 -1.80 -12.40
CA THR A 77 -10.47 -3.18 -12.80
C THR A 77 -9.41 -4.14 -12.26
N VAL A 78 -9.79 -5.39 -12.06
CA VAL A 78 -8.88 -6.44 -11.61
C VAL A 78 -7.79 -6.70 -12.65
N GLU A 79 -8.10 -6.57 -13.93
CA GLU A 79 -7.15 -6.74 -15.03
C GLU A 79 -6.03 -5.70 -14.96
N GLU A 80 -6.38 -4.46 -14.65
CA GLU A 80 -5.41 -3.38 -14.48
C GLU A 80 -4.49 -3.65 -13.28
N SER A 81 -5.04 -4.12 -12.16
CA SER A 81 -4.25 -4.53 -10.99
C SER A 81 -3.28 -5.67 -11.33
N GLU A 82 -3.73 -6.66 -12.10
CA GLU A 82 -2.90 -7.79 -12.53
C GLU A 82 -1.75 -7.32 -13.42
N GLU A 83 -2.00 -6.44 -14.37
CA GLU A 83 -0.97 -5.88 -15.24
C GLU A 83 0.08 -5.10 -14.46
N ARG A 84 -0.35 -4.39 -13.42
CA ARG A 84 0.54 -3.64 -12.53
C ARG A 84 1.23 -4.54 -11.50
N GLU A 85 0.74 -5.77 -11.32
CA GLU A 85 1.19 -6.67 -10.26
C GLU A 85 0.93 -6.11 -8.85
N ASP A 86 -0.09 -5.28 -8.69
CA ASP A 86 -0.56 -4.84 -7.39
C ASP A 86 -1.31 -5.98 -6.71
N PHE A 87 -1.12 -6.15 -5.41
CA PHE A 87 -1.79 -7.24 -4.71
C PHE A 87 -2.14 -6.89 -3.26
N PHE A 88 -3.08 -7.65 -2.73
CA PHE A 88 -3.43 -7.65 -1.31
C PHE A 88 -3.30 -9.09 -0.79
N TYR A 89 -2.61 -9.25 0.33
CA TYR A 89 -2.42 -10.54 0.97
C TYR A 89 -3.29 -10.65 2.23
N ILE A 90 -4.14 -11.67 2.28
CA ILE A 90 -4.88 -12.08 3.47
C ILE A 90 -4.52 -13.54 3.76
N TYR A 91 -4.94 -14.47 2.93
CA TYR A 91 -4.59 -15.89 2.95
C TYR A 91 -3.62 -16.24 1.82
N GLU A 92 -3.72 -15.50 0.73
CA GLU A 92 -2.87 -15.60 -0.45
C GLU A 92 -2.73 -14.24 -1.09
N ASN A 93 -1.75 -14.08 -1.98
CA ASN A 93 -1.62 -12.87 -2.80
C ASN A 93 -2.71 -12.88 -3.87
N GLU A 94 -3.58 -11.90 -3.83
CA GLU A 94 -4.64 -11.73 -4.79
C GLU A 94 -4.59 -10.33 -5.39
N PRO A 95 -4.90 -10.14 -6.69
CA PRO A 95 -5.00 -8.81 -7.25
C PRO A 95 -6.13 -8.03 -6.57
N LEU A 96 -6.02 -6.70 -6.59
CA LEU A 96 -7.09 -5.83 -6.13
C LEU A 96 -8.14 -5.70 -7.23
N ILE A 97 -9.41 -5.68 -6.87
CA ILE A 97 -10.50 -5.48 -7.83
C ILE A 97 -10.55 -4.03 -8.27
N GLU A 98 -10.49 -3.14 -7.31
CA GLU A 98 -10.38 -1.69 -7.53
C GLU A 98 -9.79 -1.05 -6.29
N TYR A 99 -9.15 0.09 -6.45
CA TYR A 99 -8.70 0.89 -5.32
C TYR A 99 -8.45 2.34 -5.72
N ARG A 100 -8.45 3.21 -4.72
CA ARG A 100 -8.03 4.60 -4.83
C ARG A 100 -7.09 4.91 -3.68
N ILE A 101 -5.93 5.47 -4.00
CA ILE A 101 -4.95 5.88 -3.00
C ILE A 101 -4.71 7.39 -3.11
N GLU A 102 -4.54 8.03 -1.96
CA GLU A 102 -4.26 9.45 -1.85
C GLU A 102 -3.12 9.70 -0.88
N VAL A 103 -2.20 10.57 -1.25
CA VAL A 103 -1.16 11.07 -0.35
C VAL A 103 -1.71 12.31 0.35
N LEU A 104 -2.01 12.19 1.63
CA LEU A 104 -2.63 13.27 2.41
C LEU A 104 -1.62 14.25 2.97
N ASP A 105 -0.46 13.76 3.40
CA ASP A 105 0.57 14.59 4.01
C ASP A 105 1.93 13.88 3.99
N ILE A 106 2.99 14.66 4.04
CA ILE A 106 4.37 14.19 4.19
C ILE A 106 4.98 15.03 5.31
N ALA A 107 5.34 14.40 6.42
CA ALA A 107 5.91 15.08 7.58
C ALA A 107 6.82 14.14 8.37
N GLU A 108 7.92 14.65 8.88
CA GLU A 108 8.85 13.92 9.74
C GLU A 108 9.34 12.59 9.12
N ALA A 109 9.66 12.62 7.83
CA ALA A 109 10.09 11.46 7.03
C ALA A 109 9.03 10.33 6.97
N LYS A 110 7.75 10.70 7.07
CA LYS A 110 6.62 9.77 6.96
C LYS A 110 5.59 10.30 5.98
N ALA A 111 4.89 9.40 5.34
CA ALA A 111 3.77 9.70 4.46
C ALA A 111 2.47 9.28 5.13
N HIS A 112 1.50 10.17 5.15
CA HIS A 112 0.13 9.88 5.53
C HIS A 112 -0.63 9.51 4.27
N ILE A 113 -1.04 8.26 4.17
CA ILE A 113 -1.80 7.79 3.01
C ILE A 113 -3.19 7.31 3.43
N LYS A 114 -4.11 7.45 2.51
CA LYS A 114 -5.44 6.88 2.60
C LYS A 114 -5.68 6.05 1.36
N CYS A 115 -6.09 4.80 1.54
CA CYS A 115 -6.39 3.91 0.43
C CYS A 115 -7.66 3.15 0.75
N ASN A 116 -8.57 3.10 -0.20
CA ASN A 116 -9.79 2.31 -0.06
C ASN A 116 -10.10 1.63 -1.38
N GLY A 117 -10.77 0.49 -1.28
CA GLY A 117 -11.10 -0.28 -2.46
C GLY A 117 -11.78 -1.59 -2.12
N VAL A 118 -11.64 -2.55 -3.04
CA VAL A 118 -12.22 -3.89 -2.92
C VAL A 118 -11.11 -4.91 -3.15
N LEU A 119 -10.96 -5.82 -2.20
CA LEU A 119 -10.00 -6.91 -2.26
C LEU A 119 -10.69 -8.25 -2.46
N ILE A 120 -9.93 -9.27 -2.82
CA ILE A 120 -10.39 -10.65 -2.95
C ILE A 120 -10.01 -11.40 -1.68
N LEU A 121 -11.01 -11.89 -0.93
CA LEU A 121 -10.78 -12.73 0.26
C LEU A 121 -10.50 -14.17 -0.13
N ASP A 122 -11.23 -14.71 -1.08
CA ASP A 122 -11.09 -16.08 -1.55
C ASP A 122 -11.24 -16.13 -3.07
N GLY A 123 -10.10 -16.26 -3.75
CA GLY A 123 -10.04 -16.34 -5.20
C GLY A 123 -10.39 -17.71 -5.77
N TYR A 124 -10.47 -18.74 -4.93
CA TYR A 124 -10.85 -20.09 -5.36
C TYR A 124 -12.36 -20.32 -5.36
N ALA A 125 -13.11 -19.48 -4.65
CA ALA A 125 -14.56 -19.55 -4.69
C ALA A 125 -15.11 -19.09 -6.04
N GLU A 126 -16.24 -19.65 -6.49
CA GLU A 126 -16.89 -19.24 -7.73
C GLU A 126 -18.36 -18.83 -7.47
N PRO A 127 -18.67 -17.52 -7.61
CA PRO A 127 -17.72 -16.42 -7.85
C PRO A 127 -16.79 -16.22 -6.65
N TRP A 128 -15.65 -15.56 -6.88
CA TRP A 128 -14.74 -15.26 -5.78
C TRP A 128 -15.40 -14.40 -4.71
N ILE A 129 -14.90 -14.50 -3.48
CA ILE A 129 -15.41 -13.71 -2.37
C ILE A 129 -14.61 -12.43 -2.25
N GLU A 130 -15.28 -11.29 -2.34
CA GLU A 130 -14.65 -9.97 -2.26
C GLU A 130 -15.13 -9.20 -1.05
N GLU A 131 -14.34 -8.22 -0.62
CA GLU A 131 -14.65 -7.39 0.54
C GLU A 131 -14.06 -5.99 0.36
N LYS A 132 -14.74 -4.99 0.92
CA LYS A 132 -14.24 -3.63 0.97
C LYS A 132 -13.18 -3.48 2.05
N PHE A 133 -12.21 -2.61 1.81
CA PHE A 133 -11.19 -2.25 2.79
C PHE A 133 -10.94 -0.75 2.81
N GLU A 134 -10.44 -0.28 3.94
CA GLU A 134 -9.99 1.10 4.13
C GLU A 134 -8.65 1.08 4.85
N ILE A 135 -7.69 1.87 4.35
CA ILE A 135 -6.39 2.09 4.99
C ILE A 135 -6.25 3.58 5.25
N ASP A 136 -5.84 3.92 6.47
CA ASP A 136 -5.46 5.26 6.86
C ASP A 136 -4.23 5.12 7.76
N SER A 137 -3.05 5.42 7.23
CA SER A 137 -1.79 5.09 7.88
C SER A 137 -0.70 6.12 7.60
N TRP A 138 0.15 6.32 8.62
CA TRP A 138 1.44 6.97 8.47
C TRP A 138 2.50 5.89 8.30
N ILE A 139 3.32 5.98 7.27
CA ILE A 139 4.37 5.01 6.99
C ILE A 139 5.68 5.72 6.64
N PRO A 140 6.84 5.08 6.96
CA PRO A 140 8.14 5.68 6.69
C PRO A 140 8.38 5.93 5.20
N VAL A 141 9.01 7.07 4.88
CA VAL A 141 9.41 7.42 3.52
C VAL A 141 10.81 6.91 3.23
N ILE A 142 10.99 6.24 2.11
CA ILE A 142 12.26 5.73 1.62
C ILE A 142 12.58 6.40 0.29
N GLU A 143 13.70 7.14 0.25
CA GLU A 143 14.17 7.78 -0.99
C GLU A 143 15.51 7.20 -1.46
N SER A 144 16.20 6.44 -0.59
CA SER A 144 17.49 5.83 -0.92
C SER A 144 17.73 4.56 -0.10
N VAL A 145 18.73 3.77 -0.50
CA VAL A 145 19.13 2.56 0.21
C VAL A 145 19.52 2.87 1.68
N GLN A 146 20.13 4.02 1.93
CA GLN A 146 20.52 4.43 3.28
C GLN A 146 19.34 4.64 4.21
N ASP A 147 18.18 4.99 3.69
CA ASP A 147 16.96 5.15 4.50
C ASP A 147 16.50 3.83 5.09
N TRP A 148 16.75 2.71 4.40
CA TRP A 148 16.44 1.38 4.91
C TRP A 148 17.20 1.07 6.20
N ASP A 149 18.45 1.50 6.28
CA ASP A 149 19.29 1.26 7.45
C ASP A 149 18.76 1.98 8.70
N LYS A 150 18.10 3.12 8.51
CA LYS A 150 17.48 3.88 9.61
C LYS A 150 16.23 3.19 10.14
N LEU A 151 15.57 2.35 9.32
CA LEU A 151 14.37 1.62 9.68
C LEU A 151 14.67 0.21 10.21
N ALA A 152 15.88 -0.29 10.01
CA ALA A 152 16.32 -1.58 10.54
C ALA A 152 16.56 -1.46 12.05
N LEU A 153 15.58 -1.81 12.81
CA LEU A 153 15.62 -1.84 14.27
C LEU A 153 15.90 -3.25 14.75
#